data_cda1862cdc04b6477f8cecd41d083dbf
#
_entry.id   cda1862cdc04b6477f8cecd41d083dbf
#
_cell.length_a   1.000
_cell.length_b   1.000
_cell.length_c   1.000
_cell.angle_alpha   90.00
_cell.angle_beta   90.00
_cell.angle_gamma   90.00
#
_symmetry.space_group_name_H-M   'P 1'
#
loop_
_entity.id
_entity.type
_entity.pdbx_description
1 polymer ?
#
loop_
_entity_poly.entity_id
_entity_poly.type
_entity_poly.pdbx_seq_one_letter_code
_entity_poly.pdbx_strand_id
1 'polypeptide(L)'
;MYDTPIFRSEFKVISHELIHALPKVILGESGDAAYMQSRVQQLADDHAAYFECTVPHEDIERAISVAEQAPFTVGILERIDDSSHYTDRSRTPVVVGFSTQSADVAAILRENYVPFEFDGSVADQVRVGASRIIHGIGLFEDFRFEDDDIVPGKLSSWVRDRDYPVLVEPFADLENGEVAELADHPLPLMSKLGYRTASSILSTDRLLELTEYLELQIEDLFELTRDAVAVSLLPQPLRVQLWEELVFPFFEQLGEGFADDSTTDDAESTTELRSEREHAGHVHTDHHGGAAGLEGVDPQFLDEMGIEFDDLDL
;
A
#
# COMPACT_ATOMS: atom_id res chain seq x y z
N MET A 1 -2.93 11.96 0.58
CA MET A 1 -2.45 11.23 -0.62
C MET A 1 -1.58 12.24 -1.36
N TYR A 2 -0.33 11.96 -1.59
CA TYR A 2 0.54 12.90 -2.32
C TYR A 2 0.29 12.69 -3.82
N ASP A 3 0.13 13.79 -4.57
CA ASP A 3 0.01 13.73 -6.02
C ASP A 3 1.34 13.28 -6.64
N THR A 4 1.27 12.64 -7.80
CA THR A 4 2.48 12.20 -8.51
C THR A 4 3.25 13.44 -8.97
N PRO A 5 4.54 13.59 -8.63
CA PRO A 5 5.33 14.74 -9.06
C PRO A 5 5.55 14.70 -10.57
N ILE A 6 5.71 15.89 -11.19
CA ILE A 6 6.17 16.02 -12.57
C ILE A 6 7.68 15.88 -12.56
N PHE A 7 8.21 14.85 -13.20
CA PHE A 7 9.65 14.58 -13.24
C PHE A 7 10.35 15.32 -14.39
N ARG A 8 11.56 15.79 -14.09
CA ARG A 8 12.41 16.42 -15.10
C ARG A 8 12.78 15.45 -16.20
N SER A 9 12.82 15.94 -17.44
CA SER A 9 13.03 15.12 -18.64
C SER A 9 14.32 14.29 -18.63
N GLU A 10 15.34 14.73 -17.90
CA GLU A 10 16.62 14.01 -17.74
C GLU A 10 16.49 12.70 -16.92
N PHE A 11 15.45 12.61 -16.05
CA PHE A 11 15.17 11.42 -15.24
C PHE A 11 14.14 10.47 -15.87
N LYS A 12 13.65 10.79 -17.07
CA LYS A 12 12.77 9.86 -17.82
C LYS A 12 13.50 8.64 -18.36
N VAL A 13 14.83 8.72 -18.46
CA VAL A 13 15.67 7.56 -18.73
C VAL A 13 16.12 6.97 -17.40
N ILE A 14 15.58 5.82 -17.05
CA ILE A 14 15.93 5.13 -15.82
C ILE A 14 17.31 4.49 -15.99
N SER A 15 18.27 4.98 -15.20
CA SER A 15 19.63 4.43 -15.18
C SER A 15 19.86 3.53 -13.98
N HIS A 16 20.88 2.67 -14.05
CA HIS A 16 21.30 1.85 -12.92
C HIS A 16 21.63 2.70 -11.70
N GLU A 17 22.31 3.84 -11.88
CA GLU A 17 22.68 4.75 -10.79
C GLU A 17 21.44 5.35 -10.13
N LEU A 18 20.41 5.69 -10.90
CA LEU A 18 19.15 6.20 -10.38
C LEU A 18 18.45 5.14 -9.52
N ILE A 19 18.33 3.90 -10.02
CA ILE A 19 17.73 2.80 -9.27
C ILE A 19 18.57 2.44 -8.05
N HIS A 20 19.90 2.46 -8.16
CA HIS A 20 20.76 2.18 -7.02
C HIS A 20 20.57 3.22 -5.90
N ALA A 21 20.42 4.49 -6.24
CA ALA A 21 20.18 5.57 -5.28
C ALA A 21 18.75 5.59 -4.70
N LEU A 22 17.78 4.90 -5.33
CA LEU A 22 16.40 4.84 -4.87
C LEU A 22 16.32 4.19 -3.48
N PRO A 23 15.64 4.83 -2.50
CA PRO A 23 15.36 4.23 -1.20
C PRO A 23 14.35 3.07 -1.33
N LYS A 24 14.86 1.85 -1.33
CA LYS A 24 14.06 0.65 -1.62
C LYS A 24 13.25 0.20 -0.40
N VAL A 25 12.00 -0.16 -0.66
CA VAL A 25 11.07 -0.75 0.30
C VAL A 25 10.85 -2.21 -0.12
N ILE A 26 11.45 -3.13 0.61
CA ILE A 26 11.54 -4.54 0.24
C ILE A 26 10.59 -5.35 1.09
N LEU A 27 9.65 -6.01 0.46
CA LEU A 27 8.58 -6.80 1.07
C LEU A 27 8.57 -8.23 0.49
N GLY A 28 7.95 -9.16 1.21
CA GLY A 28 7.65 -10.50 0.71
C GLY A 28 8.81 -11.50 0.80
N GLU A 29 9.94 -11.15 1.41
CA GLU A 29 11.02 -12.10 1.62
C GLU A 29 10.76 -13.00 2.85
N SER A 30 11.23 -14.24 2.78
CA SER A 30 11.15 -15.20 3.87
C SER A 30 12.45 -15.99 4.01
N GLY A 31 12.82 -16.32 5.25
CA GLY A 31 14.02 -17.10 5.54
C GLY A 31 14.29 -17.23 7.02
N ASP A 32 15.33 -17.95 7.37
CA ASP A 32 15.82 -18.04 8.76
C ASP A 32 16.60 -16.78 9.17
N ALA A 33 16.99 -16.69 10.44
CA ALA A 33 17.75 -15.55 10.94
C ALA A 33 19.13 -15.38 10.27
N ALA A 34 19.74 -16.44 9.76
CA ALA A 34 21.01 -16.36 9.04
C ALA A 34 20.83 -15.79 7.63
N TYR A 35 19.77 -16.19 6.93
CA TYR A 35 19.34 -15.58 5.68
C TYR A 35 19.10 -14.08 5.87
N MET A 36 18.26 -13.73 6.84
CA MET A 36 17.93 -12.34 7.16
C MET A 36 19.19 -11.50 7.44
N GLN A 37 20.15 -12.03 8.22
CA GLN A 37 21.41 -11.34 8.48
C GLN A 37 22.23 -11.09 7.21
N SER A 38 22.29 -12.07 6.30
CA SER A 38 22.99 -11.91 5.01
C SER A 38 22.30 -10.86 4.14
N ARG A 39 20.97 -10.87 4.12
CA ARG A 39 20.18 -9.88 3.34
C ARG A 39 20.35 -8.47 3.86
N VAL A 40 20.30 -8.26 5.17
CA VAL A 40 20.53 -6.93 5.79
C VAL A 40 21.89 -6.37 5.39
N GLN A 41 22.94 -7.19 5.34
CA GLN A 41 24.27 -6.75 4.90
C GLN A 41 24.29 -6.36 3.42
N GLN A 42 23.66 -7.15 2.53
CA GLN A 42 23.56 -6.83 1.11
C GLN A 42 22.74 -5.57 0.85
N LEU A 43 21.61 -5.44 1.54
CA LEU A 43 20.66 -4.36 1.37
C LEU A 43 21.16 -3.03 1.95
N ALA A 44 22.07 -3.06 2.91
CA ALA A 44 22.73 -1.86 3.42
C ALA A 44 23.54 -1.14 2.32
N ASP A 45 24.20 -1.92 1.46
CA ASP A 45 24.95 -1.37 0.32
C ASP A 45 24.04 -0.97 -0.84
N ASP A 46 22.79 -1.47 -0.86
CA ASP A 46 21.80 -1.26 -1.92
C ASP A 46 20.75 -0.18 -1.58
N HIS A 47 21.03 0.71 -0.64
CA HIS A 47 20.18 1.81 -0.21
C HIS A 47 18.76 1.39 0.20
N ALA A 48 18.62 0.23 0.88
CA ALA A 48 17.34 -0.14 1.46
C ALA A 48 16.91 0.86 2.53
N ALA A 49 15.69 1.37 2.39
CA ALA A 49 15.04 2.20 3.41
C ALA A 49 14.24 1.34 4.40
N TYR A 50 13.67 0.26 3.90
CA TYR A 50 12.92 -0.71 4.69
C TYR A 50 13.05 -2.12 4.11
N PHE A 51 13.18 -3.09 5.01
CA PHE A 51 13.18 -4.51 4.69
C PHE A 51 12.23 -5.26 5.61
N GLU A 52 11.33 -6.06 5.05
CA GLU A 52 10.38 -6.88 5.79
C GLU A 52 10.60 -8.35 5.45
N CYS A 53 10.81 -9.16 6.48
CA CYS A 53 11.14 -10.57 6.30
C CYS A 53 10.28 -11.46 7.21
N THR A 54 9.71 -12.51 6.62
CA THR A 54 9.02 -13.58 7.36
C THR A 54 10.03 -14.57 7.88
N VAL A 55 10.03 -14.80 9.21
CA VAL A 55 10.99 -15.64 9.91
C VAL A 55 10.25 -16.72 10.71
N PRO A 56 10.70 -17.98 10.69
CA PRO A 56 10.14 -19.05 11.53
C PRO A 56 10.18 -18.71 13.04
N HIS A 57 9.16 -19.15 13.76
CA HIS A 57 9.04 -18.93 15.21
C HIS A 57 10.29 -19.30 15.99
N GLU A 58 10.94 -20.41 15.66
CA GLU A 58 12.15 -20.91 16.33
C GLU A 58 13.37 -20.00 16.17
N ASP A 59 13.39 -19.16 15.15
CA ASP A 59 14.49 -18.21 14.88
C ASP A 59 14.19 -16.77 15.32
N ILE A 60 13.00 -16.50 15.84
CA ILE A 60 12.51 -15.14 16.08
C ILE A 60 13.43 -14.30 16.98
N GLU A 61 13.96 -14.85 18.07
CA GLU A 61 14.84 -14.11 19.00
C GLU A 61 16.17 -13.71 18.35
N ARG A 62 16.69 -14.56 17.45
CA ARG A 62 17.90 -14.26 16.68
C ARG A 62 17.61 -13.19 15.62
N ALA A 63 16.46 -13.30 14.94
CA ALA A 63 16.02 -12.33 13.95
C ALA A 63 15.80 -10.94 14.58
N ILE A 64 15.21 -10.86 15.78
CA ILE A 64 15.05 -9.61 16.53
C ILE A 64 16.43 -8.96 16.73
N SER A 65 17.44 -9.74 17.18
CA SER A 65 18.78 -9.20 17.38
C SER A 65 19.43 -8.70 16.08
N VAL A 66 19.14 -9.32 14.95
CA VAL A 66 19.59 -8.85 13.61
C VAL A 66 18.90 -7.55 13.24
N ALA A 67 17.59 -7.47 13.40
CA ALA A 67 16.81 -6.28 13.07
C ALA A 67 17.22 -5.06 13.91
N GLU A 68 17.43 -5.24 15.21
CA GLU A 68 17.85 -4.16 16.13
C GLU A 68 19.25 -3.60 15.81
N GLN A 69 20.10 -4.37 15.14
CA GLN A 69 21.47 -3.98 14.76
C GLN A 69 21.57 -3.52 13.30
N ALA A 70 20.48 -3.58 12.54
CA ALA A 70 20.48 -3.18 11.14
C ALA A 70 20.70 -1.65 11.00
N PRO A 71 21.42 -1.20 9.95
CA PRO A 71 21.66 0.24 9.72
C PRO A 71 20.45 1.00 9.14
N PHE A 72 19.37 0.31 8.84
CA PHE A 72 18.10 0.84 8.31
C PHE A 72 16.91 0.11 8.97
N THR A 73 15.70 0.54 8.69
CA THR A 73 14.50 -0.03 9.32
C THR A 73 14.21 -1.44 8.83
N VAL A 74 14.09 -2.38 9.76
CA VAL A 74 13.76 -3.79 9.48
C VAL A 74 12.51 -4.19 10.24
N GLY A 75 11.56 -4.80 9.55
CA GLY A 75 10.36 -5.42 10.09
C GLY A 75 10.41 -6.93 10.01
N ILE A 76 9.91 -7.60 11.02
CA ILE A 76 9.84 -9.06 11.08
C ILE A 76 8.37 -9.48 11.12
N LEU A 77 8.03 -10.47 10.28
CA LEU A 77 6.81 -11.25 10.42
C LEU A 77 7.17 -12.60 11.05
N GLU A 78 6.64 -12.86 12.22
CA GLU A 78 6.84 -14.16 12.89
C GLU A 78 5.91 -15.20 12.28
N ARG A 79 6.46 -16.28 11.70
CA ARG A 79 5.63 -17.38 11.17
C ARG A 79 5.21 -18.31 12.26
N ILE A 80 3.89 -18.43 12.46
CA ILE A 80 3.28 -19.33 13.44
C ILE A 80 2.08 -20.04 12.81
N ASP A 81 2.06 -21.37 12.89
CA ASP A 81 0.96 -22.20 12.40
C ASP A 81 0.26 -22.99 13.55
N ASP A 82 0.80 -22.88 14.75
CA ASP A 82 0.23 -23.42 16.00
C ASP A 82 -0.07 -22.29 16.97
N SER A 83 -1.30 -22.23 17.44
CA SER A 83 -1.77 -21.18 18.37
C SER A 83 -1.01 -21.14 19.70
N SER A 84 -0.39 -22.26 20.11
CA SER A 84 0.45 -22.33 21.30
C SER A 84 1.76 -21.49 21.18
N HIS A 85 2.15 -21.15 19.96
CA HIS A 85 3.32 -20.30 19.69
C HIS A 85 2.99 -18.81 19.70
N TYR A 86 1.70 -18.45 19.71
CA TYR A 86 1.35 -17.04 19.76
C TYR A 86 1.83 -16.39 21.05
N THR A 87 2.60 -15.31 20.87
CA THR A 87 3.07 -14.46 21.95
C THR A 87 2.81 -13.00 21.57
N ASP A 88 2.28 -12.23 22.49
CA ASP A 88 2.10 -10.78 22.27
C ASP A 88 3.47 -10.10 22.08
N ARG A 89 3.68 -9.54 20.89
CA ARG A 89 4.91 -8.84 20.48
C ARG A 89 4.79 -7.31 20.54
N SER A 90 3.72 -6.78 21.13
CA SER A 90 3.47 -5.32 21.19
C SER A 90 4.61 -4.49 21.77
N ARG A 91 5.52 -5.13 22.55
CA ARG A 91 6.70 -4.49 23.14
C ARG A 91 7.99 -4.72 22.35
N THR A 92 7.90 -5.37 21.19
CA THR A 92 9.04 -5.67 20.31
C THR A 92 8.83 -4.95 18.98
N PRO A 93 9.23 -3.67 18.86
CA PRO A 93 8.84 -2.81 17.73
C PRO A 93 9.26 -3.33 16.35
N VAL A 94 10.32 -4.16 16.30
CA VAL A 94 10.78 -4.75 15.04
C VAL A 94 9.92 -5.92 14.57
N VAL A 95 9.06 -6.50 15.42
CA VAL A 95 8.05 -7.49 15.00
C VAL A 95 6.80 -6.74 14.61
N VAL A 96 6.58 -6.58 13.31
CA VAL A 96 5.52 -5.76 12.74
C VAL A 96 4.23 -6.54 12.46
N GLY A 97 4.31 -7.88 12.49
CA GLY A 97 3.16 -8.75 12.24
C GLY A 97 3.52 -10.22 12.30
N PHE A 98 2.60 -11.02 11.81
CA PHE A 98 2.72 -12.48 11.75
C PHE A 98 2.44 -12.99 10.33
N SER A 99 2.91 -14.20 10.05
CA SER A 99 2.53 -14.98 8.86
C SER A 99 1.99 -16.34 9.32
N THR A 100 0.90 -16.82 8.70
CA THR A 100 0.29 -18.11 9.06
C THR A 100 -0.46 -18.72 7.87
N GLN A 101 -0.58 -20.03 7.86
CA GLN A 101 -1.53 -20.78 7.01
C GLN A 101 -2.67 -21.42 7.82
N SER A 102 -2.68 -21.19 9.13
CA SER A 102 -3.70 -21.73 10.05
C SER A 102 -4.84 -20.73 10.24
N ALA A 103 -6.07 -21.14 9.87
CA ALA A 103 -7.27 -20.31 10.07
C ALA A 103 -7.55 -20.03 11.57
N ASP A 104 -7.20 -20.98 12.45
CA ASP A 104 -7.36 -20.81 13.91
C ASP A 104 -6.40 -19.76 14.45
N VAL A 105 -5.14 -19.75 13.98
CA VAL A 105 -4.16 -18.71 14.31
C VAL A 105 -4.62 -17.37 13.75
N ALA A 106 -5.05 -17.30 12.49
CA ALA A 106 -5.56 -16.09 11.87
C ALA A 106 -6.74 -15.49 12.67
N ALA A 107 -7.64 -16.32 13.21
CA ALA A 107 -8.72 -15.86 14.07
C ALA A 107 -8.20 -15.21 15.36
N ILE A 108 -7.19 -15.80 16.01
CA ILE A 108 -6.56 -15.25 17.21
C ILE A 108 -5.88 -13.90 16.88
N LEU A 109 -5.11 -13.82 15.79
CA LEU A 109 -4.42 -12.59 15.39
C LEU A 109 -5.41 -11.46 15.14
N ARG A 110 -6.50 -11.75 14.41
CA ARG A 110 -7.59 -10.79 14.15
C ARG A 110 -8.28 -10.31 15.42
N GLU A 111 -8.60 -11.23 16.36
CA GLU A 111 -9.24 -10.89 17.64
C GLU A 111 -8.35 -10.01 18.52
N ASN A 112 -7.02 -10.12 18.36
CA ASN A 112 -6.06 -9.29 19.07
C ASN A 112 -5.62 -8.04 18.29
N TYR A 113 -6.24 -7.76 17.12
CA TYR A 113 -5.92 -6.62 16.24
C TYR A 113 -4.45 -6.58 15.80
N VAL A 114 -3.84 -7.74 15.62
CA VAL A 114 -2.45 -7.88 15.20
C VAL A 114 -2.38 -8.02 13.69
N PRO A 115 -1.53 -7.24 13.00
CA PRO A 115 -1.33 -7.39 11.55
C PRO A 115 -0.79 -8.79 11.19
N PHE A 116 -1.32 -9.35 10.09
CA PHE A 116 -0.84 -10.65 9.63
C PHE A 116 -1.06 -10.88 8.14
N GLU A 117 -0.26 -11.77 7.59
CA GLU A 117 -0.44 -12.39 6.28
C GLU A 117 -1.00 -13.80 6.44
N PHE A 118 -1.74 -14.22 5.44
CA PHE A 118 -2.28 -15.60 5.38
C PHE A 118 -1.83 -16.27 4.09
N ASP A 119 -1.10 -17.38 4.23
CA ASP A 119 -0.63 -18.18 3.10
C ASP A 119 -1.76 -19.13 2.65
N GLY A 120 -2.48 -18.71 1.61
CA GLY A 120 -3.63 -19.41 1.05
C GLY A 120 -4.18 -18.66 -0.17
N SER A 121 -5.29 -19.16 -0.73
CA SER A 121 -5.92 -18.48 -1.87
C SER A 121 -6.31 -17.05 -1.53
N VAL A 122 -6.36 -16.15 -2.52
CA VAL A 122 -6.80 -14.75 -2.34
C VAL A 122 -8.16 -14.69 -1.65
N ALA A 123 -9.08 -15.59 -2.01
CA ALA A 123 -10.40 -15.66 -1.38
C ALA A 123 -10.31 -16.03 0.11
N ASP A 124 -9.39 -16.92 0.50
CA ASP A 124 -9.18 -17.29 1.89
C ASP A 124 -8.52 -16.17 2.68
N GLN A 125 -7.51 -15.51 2.11
CA GLN A 125 -6.85 -14.33 2.71
C GLN A 125 -7.87 -13.24 3.06
N VAL A 126 -8.75 -12.89 2.11
CA VAL A 126 -9.84 -11.93 2.33
C VAL A 126 -10.81 -12.42 3.39
N ARG A 127 -11.17 -13.73 3.37
CA ARG A 127 -12.16 -14.32 4.30
C ARG A 127 -11.66 -14.33 5.74
N VAL A 128 -10.38 -14.63 5.96
CA VAL A 128 -9.79 -14.62 7.32
C VAL A 128 -9.48 -13.20 7.80
N GLY A 129 -9.47 -12.20 6.90
CA GLY A 129 -9.18 -10.81 7.21
C GLY A 129 -7.68 -10.55 7.36
N ALA A 130 -6.85 -11.14 6.50
CA ALA A 130 -5.43 -10.84 6.42
C ALA A 130 -5.20 -9.33 6.20
N SER A 131 -4.10 -8.80 6.66
CA SER A 131 -3.81 -7.34 6.58
C SER A 131 -3.44 -6.89 5.18
N ARG A 132 -2.94 -7.80 4.35
CA ARG A 132 -2.69 -7.63 2.92
C ARG A 132 -2.83 -8.98 2.21
N ILE A 133 -3.06 -8.91 0.90
CA ILE A 133 -3.03 -10.07 0.03
C ILE A 133 -1.58 -10.29 -0.39
N ILE A 134 -1.08 -11.51 -0.21
CA ILE A 134 0.16 -12.00 -0.82
C ILE A 134 -0.18 -12.88 -2.02
N HIS A 135 0.79 -13.10 -2.94
CA HIS A 135 0.56 -13.78 -4.21
C HIS A 135 -0.61 -13.16 -5.00
N GLY A 136 -0.56 -11.82 -5.11
CA GLY A 136 -1.64 -11.01 -5.67
C GLY A 136 -2.01 -11.31 -7.12
N ILE A 137 -1.12 -12.01 -7.87
CA ILE A 137 -1.41 -12.49 -9.23
C ILE A 137 -2.67 -13.36 -9.26
N GLY A 138 -2.98 -14.11 -8.20
CA GLY A 138 -4.19 -14.92 -8.08
C GLY A 138 -5.51 -14.13 -8.17
N LEU A 139 -5.49 -12.80 -8.09
CA LEU A 139 -6.66 -11.98 -8.38
C LEU A 139 -7.14 -12.10 -9.82
N PHE A 140 -6.22 -12.41 -10.76
CA PHE A 140 -6.56 -12.54 -12.17
C PHE A 140 -7.42 -13.76 -12.49
N GLU A 141 -7.46 -14.78 -11.65
CA GLU A 141 -8.39 -15.91 -11.78
C GLU A 141 -9.86 -15.48 -11.76
N ASP A 142 -10.17 -14.34 -11.13
CA ASP A 142 -11.52 -13.77 -11.03
C ASP A 142 -11.85 -12.79 -12.17
N PHE A 143 -10.90 -12.48 -13.06
CA PHE A 143 -11.12 -11.56 -14.18
C PHE A 143 -11.82 -12.28 -15.35
N ARG A 144 -12.57 -11.51 -16.11
CA ARG A 144 -13.26 -11.96 -17.33
C ARG A 144 -12.90 -11.06 -18.48
N PHE A 145 -12.94 -11.62 -19.68
CA PHE A 145 -12.80 -10.88 -20.92
C PHE A 145 -14.17 -10.80 -21.58
N GLU A 146 -14.75 -9.61 -21.64
CA GLU A 146 -16.06 -9.34 -22.23
C GLU A 146 -15.91 -8.20 -23.25
N ASP A 147 -16.28 -8.47 -24.53
CA ASP A 147 -16.28 -7.46 -25.60
C ASP A 147 -14.97 -6.65 -25.74
N ASP A 148 -13.81 -7.33 -25.63
CA ASP A 148 -12.44 -6.77 -25.63
C ASP A 148 -12.06 -5.96 -24.35
N ASP A 149 -12.94 -5.90 -23.37
CA ASP A 149 -12.66 -5.28 -22.06
C ASP A 149 -12.25 -6.33 -21.00
N ILE A 150 -11.37 -5.91 -20.08
CA ILE A 150 -11.00 -6.69 -18.90
C ILE A 150 -11.94 -6.29 -17.75
N VAL A 151 -12.81 -7.22 -17.35
CA VAL A 151 -13.82 -6.99 -16.33
C VAL A 151 -13.43 -7.74 -15.04
N PRO A 152 -13.11 -7.03 -13.94
CA PRO A 152 -12.89 -7.66 -12.65
C PRO A 152 -14.14 -8.40 -12.18
N GLY A 153 -13.95 -9.61 -11.66
CA GLY A 153 -15.02 -10.38 -11.06
C GLY A 153 -15.43 -9.85 -9.68
N LYS A 154 -16.18 -10.63 -8.95
CA LYS A 154 -16.75 -10.20 -7.66
C LYS A 154 -15.69 -9.99 -6.59
N LEU A 155 -14.70 -10.89 -6.49
CA LEU A 155 -13.64 -10.84 -5.48
C LEU A 155 -12.68 -9.68 -5.79
N SER A 156 -12.20 -9.62 -7.03
CA SER A 156 -11.28 -8.59 -7.48
C SER A 156 -11.89 -7.19 -7.41
N SER A 157 -13.16 -7.00 -7.79
CA SER A 157 -13.88 -5.74 -7.59
C SER A 157 -13.97 -5.38 -6.10
N TRP A 158 -14.27 -6.34 -5.23
CA TRP A 158 -14.34 -6.11 -3.78
C TRP A 158 -13.00 -5.65 -3.20
N VAL A 159 -11.89 -6.28 -3.63
CA VAL A 159 -10.52 -5.91 -3.22
C VAL A 159 -10.19 -4.49 -3.64
N ARG A 160 -10.43 -4.14 -4.92
CA ARG A 160 -10.19 -2.80 -5.45
C ARG A 160 -11.02 -1.73 -4.74
N ASP A 161 -12.34 -1.94 -4.63
CA ASP A 161 -13.27 -0.94 -4.09
C ASP A 161 -13.04 -0.65 -2.59
N ARG A 162 -12.29 -1.50 -1.90
CA ARG A 162 -11.87 -1.31 -0.51
C ARG A 162 -10.42 -0.90 -0.35
N ASP A 163 -9.77 -0.64 -1.48
CA ASP A 163 -8.36 -0.25 -1.47
C ASP A 163 -7.50 -1.25 -0.65
N TYR A 164 -7.83 -2.54 -0.81
CA TYR A 164 -7.18 -3.60 -0.03
C TYR A 164 -5.74 -3.78 -0.51
N PRO A 165 -4.74 -3.81 0.40
CA PRO A 165 -3.35 -3.92 0.02
C PRO A 165 -3.04 -5.24 -0.68
N VAL A 166 -2.32 -5.18 -1.80
CA VAL A 166 -1.93 -6.35 -2.61
C VAL A 166 -0.42 -6.35 -2.83
N LEU A 167 0.22 -7.47 -2.51
CA LEU A 167 1.61 -7.72 -2.82
C LEU A 167 1.70 -8.73 -3.96
N VAL A 168 2.43 -8.39 -5.01
CA VAL A 168 2.78 -9.29 -6.12
C VAL A 168 4.28 -9.57 -6.13
N GLU A 169 4.65 -10.69 -6.68
CA GLU A 169 6.03 -11.19 -6.66
C GLU A 169 6.49 -11.57 -8.06
N PRO A 170 6.73 -10.60 -8.97
CA PRO A 170 6.91 -10.85 -10.40
C PRO A 170 7.94 -11.92 -10.76
N PHE A 171 9.04 -11.98 -10.01
CA PHE A 171 10.07 -12.99 -10.25
C PHE A 171 9.68 -14.37 -9.73
N ALA A 172 9.01 -14.44 -8.58
CA ALA A 172 8.48 -15.69 -8.06
C ALA A 172 7.35 -16.22 -8.94
N ASP A 173 6.48 -15.34 -9.43
CA ASP A 173 5.38 -15.67 -10.32
C ASP A 173 5.91 -16.22 -11.66
N LEU A 174 7.02 -15.68 -12.19
CA LEU A 174 7.73 -16.22 -13.35
C LEU A 174 8.36 -17.59 -13.04
N GLU A 175 9.06 -17.73 -11.92
CA GLU A 175 9.72 -18.99 -11.51
C GLU A 175 8.70 -20.11 -11.26
N ASN A 176 7.52 -19.77 -10.75
CA ASN A 176 6.42 -20.71 -10.50
C ASN A 176 5.61 -21.01 -11.77
N GLY A 177 5.84 -20.30 -12.87
CA GLY A 177 5.14 -20.49 -14.14
C GLY A 177 3.72 -19.88 -14.18
N GLU A 178 3.42 -18.96 -13.28
CA GLU A 178 2.17 -18.18 -13.29
C GLU A 178 2.12 -17.21 -14.48
N VAL A 179 3.29 -16.74 -14.93
CA VAL A 179 3.47 -15.99 -16.18
C VAL A 179 4.52 -16.68 -17.04
N ALA A 180 4.40 -16.59 -18.36
CA ALA A 180 5.35 -17.19 -19.30
C ALA A 180 6.64 -16.38 -19.41
N GLU A 181 6.52 -15.07 -19.39
CA GLU A 181 7.61 -14.10 -19.46
C GLU A 181 7.35 -12.97 -18.48
N LEU A 182 8.39 -12.29 -18.00
CA LEU A 182 8.26 -11.17 -17.06
C LEU A 182 7.48 -9.99 -17.70
N ALA A 183 7.61 -9.82 -19.01
CA ALA A 183 6.87 -8.81 -19.77
C ALA A 183 5.34 -9.02 -19.76
N ASP A 184 4.90 -10.26 -19.54
CA ASP A 184 3.46 -10.59 -19.44
C ASP A 184 2.89 -10.38 -18.03
N HIS A 185 3.74 -9.98 -17.07
CA HIS A 185 3.29 -9.83 -15.68
C HIS A 185 2.27 -8.69 -15.54
N PRO A 186 1.12 -8.95 -14.87
CA PRO A 186 0.00 -8.02 -14.86
C PRO A 186 0.17 -6.79 -13.94
N LEU A 187 1.32 -6.61 -13.29
CA LEU A 187 1.57 -5.51 -12.35
C LEU A 187 1.18 -4.11 -12.91
N PRO A 188 1.59 -3.71 -14.15
CA PRO A 188 1.19 -2.41 -14.69
C PRO A 188 -0.32 -2.31 -14.94
N LEU A 189 -0.96 -3.43 -15.28
CA LEU A 189 -2.41 -3.47 -15.48
C LEU A 189 -3.15 -3.32 -14.15
N MET A 190 -2.68 -3.96 -13.08
CA MET A 190 -3.29 -3.84 -11.75
C MET A 190 -3.26 -2.38 -11.27
N SER A 191 -2.14 -1.69 -11.42
CA SER A 191 -2.03 -0.27 -11.10
C SER A 191 -3.02 0.56 -11.90
N LYS A 192 -3.09 0.38 -13.23
CA LYS A 192 -4.04 1.08 -14.11
C LYS A 192 -5.52 0.81 -13.78
N LEU A 193 -5.83 -0.37 -13.27
CA LEU A 193 -7.18 -0.73 -12.83
C LEU A 193 -7.51 -0.20 -11.42
N GLY A 194 -6.58 0.47 -10.76
CA GLY A 194 -6.77 1.12 -9.48
C GLY A 194 -6.64 0.19 -8.27
N TYR A 195 -5.89 -0.91 -8.39
CA TYR A 195 -5.51 -1.71 -7.23
C TYR A 195 -4.33 -1.06 -6.50
N ARG A 196 -4.36 -1.08 -5.17
CA ARG A 196 -3.21 -0.72 -4.37
C ARG A 196 -2.22 -1.87 -4.37
N THR A 197 -1.26 -1.82 -5.29
CA THR A 197 -0.35 -2.92 -5.56
C THR A 197 1.09 -2.53 -5.28
N ALA A 198 1.76 -3.31 -4.43
CA ALA A 198 3.21 -3.27 -4.27
C ALA A 198 3.85 -4.48 -4.94
N SER A 199 5.07 -4.30 -5.41
CA SER A 199 5.91 -5.39 -5.89
C SER A 199 6.95 -5.74 -4.83
N SER A 200 7.26 -7.03 -4.69
CA SER A 200 8.48 -7.44 -4.00
C SER A 200 9.69 -7.03 -4.83
N ILE A 201 10.44 -6.05 -4.33
CA ILE A 201 11.65 -5.55 -4.97
C ILE A 201 12.84 -6.10 -4.20
N LEU A 202 13.67 -6.89 -4.85
CA LEU A 202 14.70 -7.68 -4.18
C LEU A 202 16.09 -7.01 -4.17
N SER A 203 16.40 -6.17 -5.18
CA SER A 203 17.69 -5.49 -5.35
C SER A 203 17.64 -4.47 -6.47
N THR A 204 18.68 -3.65 -6.59
CA THR A 204 18.87 -2.73 -7.74
C THR A 204 18.78 -3.45 -9.07
N ASP A 205 19.51 -4.57 -9.23
CA ASP A 205 19.53 -5.31 -10.50
C ASP A 205 18.14 -5.86 -10.87
N ARG A 206 17.43 -6.43 -9.89
CA ARG A 206 16.07 -6.95 -10.10
C ARG A 206 15.05 -5.86 -10.40
N LEU A 207 15.18 -4.70 -9.77
CA LEU A 207 14.31 -3.57 -10.08
C LEU A 207 14.59 -3.01 -11.47
N LEU A 208 15.88 -2.94 -11.88
CA LEU A 208 16.24 -2.53 -13.23
C LEU A 208 15.67 -3.50 -14.26
N GLU A 209 15.85 -4.81 -14.04
CA GLU A 209 15.27 -5.87 -14.88
C GLU A 209 13.75 -5.73 -15.01
N LEU A 210 13.03 -5.54 -13.88
CA LEU A 210 11.59 -5.33 -13.88
C LEU A 210 11.19 -4.08 -14.67
N THR A 211 11.95 -3.00 -14.51
CA THR A 211 11.73 -1.73 -15.20
C THR A 211 11.87 -1.88 -16.72
N GLU A 212 12.87 -2.65 -17.18
CA GLU A 212 13.10 -2.89 -18.60
C GLU A 212 12.00 -3.77 -19.20
N TYR A 213 11.63 -4.88 -18.55
CA TYR A 213 10.63 -5.81 -19.09
C TYR A 213 9.21 -5.28 -19.06
N LEU A 214 8.86 -4.51 -18.05
CA LEU A 214 7.52 -3.92 -17.91
C LEU A 214 7.43 -2.49 -18.46
N GLU A 215 8.50 -1.97 -19.08
CA GLU A 215 8.59 -0.63 -19.65
C GLU A 215 8.18 0.47 -18.66
N LEU A 216 8.55 0.30 -17.35
CA LEU A 216 8.17 1.23 -16.30
C LEU A 216 8.88 2.59 -16.49
N GLN A 217 8.17 3.65 -16.17
CA GLN A 217 8.67 5.01 -16.14
C GLN A 217 8.99 5.44 -14.70
N ILE A 218 9.60 6.61 -14.53
CA ILE A 218 9.92 7.12 -13.19
C ILE A 218 8.67 7.36 -12.35
N GLU A 219 7.57 7.72 -13.00
CA GLU A 219 6.25 7.87 -12.38
C GLU A 219 5.75 6.53 -11.81
N ASP A 220 5.94 5.45 -12.54
CA ASP A 220 5.56 4.10 -12.09
C ASP A 220 6.43 3.67 -10.90
N LEU A 221 7.74 3.99 -10.91
CA LEU A 221 8.63 3.71 -9.78
C LEU A 221 8.24 4.50 -8.52
N PHE A 222 7.81 5.76 -8.68
CA PHE A 222 7.27 6.55 -7.59
C PHE A 222 6.03 5.88 -6.99
N GLU A 223 5.07 5.51 -7.82
CA GLU A 223 3.83 4.85 -7.39
C GLU A 223 4.10 3.51 -6.71
N LEU A 224 4.93 2.66 -7.31
CA LEU A 224 5.32 1.38 -6.73
C LEU A 224 6.00 1.53 -5.36
N THR A 225 6.90 2.52 -5.21
CA THR A 225 7.58 2.75 -3.93
C THR A 225 6.62 3.31 -2.89
N ARG A 226 5.74 4.26 -3.28
CA ARG A 226 4.68 4.78 -2.41
C ARG A 226 3.76 3.66 -1.92
N ASP A 227 3.33 2.81 -2.83
CA ASP A 227 2.42 1.73 -2.51
C ASP A 227 3.12 0.63 -1.69
N ALA A 228 4.41 0.38 -1.90
CA ALA A 228 5.20 -0.52 -1.05
C ALA A 228 5.24 -0.03 0.41
N VAL A 229 5.43 1.28 0.65
CA VAL A 229 5.32 1.86 2.00
C VAL A 229 3.91 1.64 2.57
N ALA A 230 2.87 1.90 1.76
CA ALA A 230 1.47 1.78 2.20
C ALA A 230 1.05 0.33 2.48
N VAL A 231 1.56 -0.63 1.70
CA VAL A 231 1.28 -2.08 1.81
C VAL A 231 2.08 -2.75 2.94
N SER A 232 3.20 -2.14 3.38
CA SER A 232 4.02 -2.67 4.49
C SER A 232 3.19 -2.83 5.77
N LEU A 233 3.56 -3.80 6.63
CA LEU A 233 2.92 -3.99 7.93
C LEU A 233 3.51 -3.10 9.03
N LEU A 234 4.38 -2.15 8.69
CA LEU A 234 4.85 -1.14 9.62
C LEU A 234 3.68 -0.39 10.28
N PRO A 235 3.77 -0.09 11.58
CA PRO A 235 2.85 0.85 12.22
C PRO A 235 2.79 2.19 11.49
N GLN A 236 1.60 2.78 11.40
CA GLN A 236 1.37 4.02 10.65
C GLN A 236 2.38 5.15 10.94
N PRO A 237 2.78 5.45 12.20
CA PRO A 237 3.78 6.49 12.44
C PRO A 237 5.13 6.22 11.78
N LEU A 238 5.56 4.96 11.73
CA LEU A 238 6.82 4.57 11.08
C LEU A 238 6.71 4.61 9.55
N ARG A 239 5.54 4.28 8.98
CA ARG A 239 5.28 4.45 7.54
C ARG A 239 5.34 5.92 7.11
N VAL A 240 4.75 6.81 7.92
CA VAL A 240 4.81 8.26 7.69
C VAL A 240 6.26 8.73 7.75
N GLN A 241 7.00 8.34 8.77
CA GLN A 241 8.41 8.69 8.91
C GLN A 241 9.25 8.18 7.74
N LEU A 242 9.10 6.92 7.35
CA LEU A 242 9.78 6.32 6.20
C LEU A 242 9.50 7.11 4.90
N TRP A 243 8.24 7.48 4.70
CA TRP A 243 7.82 8.25 3.55
C TRP A 243 8.41 9.67 3.57
N GLU A 244 8.19 10.44 4.65
CA GLU A 244 8.53 11.86 4.71
C GLU A 244 10.05 12.11 4.84
N GLU A 245 10.79 11.21 5.48
CA GLU A 245 12.23 11.43 5.73
C GLU A 245 13.12 10.79 4.67
N LEU A 246 12.69 9.72 3.99
CA LEU A 246 13.55 8.96 3.08
C LEU A 246 13.00 8.89 1.65
N VAL A 247 11.75 8.46 1.45
CA VAL A 247 11.24 8.16 0.11
C VAL A 247 10.83 9.43 -0.63
N PHE A 248 9.96 10.24 -0.03
CA PHE A 248 9.46 11.45 -0.67
C PHE A 248 10.56 12.46 -1.04
N PRO A 249 11.55 12.77 -0.17
CA PRO A 249 12.63 13.70 -0.51
C PRO A 249 13.49 13.24 -1.69
N PHE A 250 13.66 11.94 -1.89
CA PHE A 250 14.35 11.41 -3.06
C PHE A 250 13.62 11.78 -4.36
N PHE A 251 12.32 11.49 -4.43
CA PHE A 251 11.52 11.78 -5.61
C PHE A 251 11.29 13.29 -5.81
N GLU A 252 11.19 14.08 -4.73
CA GLU A 252 11.09 15.52 -4.80
C GLU A 252 12.32 16.14 -5.49
N GLN A 253 13.51 15.61 -5.25
CA GLN A 253 14.74 16.07 -5.93
C GLN A 253 14.76 15.77 -7.43
N LEU A 254 14.02 14.75 -7.89
CA LEU A 254 13.90 14.39 -9.30
C LEU A 254 12.78 15.18 -10.00
N GLY A 255 11.88 15.77 -9.23
CA GLY A 255 10.71 16.48 -9.73
C GLY A 255 11.02 17.90 -10.20
N GLU A 256 10.18 18.44 -11.11
CA GLU A 256 10.10 19.87 -11.45
C GLU A 256 9.09 20.59 -10.55
N GLY A 257 8.29 19.84 -9.80
CA GLY A 257 7.22 20.30 -8.93
C GLY A 257 6.04 19.35 -8.97
N PHE A 258 4.97 19.67 -8.23
CA PHE A 258 3.70 18.97 -8.34
C PHE A 258 2.84 19.66 -9.40
N ALA A 259 2.03 18.89 -10.13
CA ALA A 259 0.98 19.45 -10.97
C ALA A 259 0.05 20.26 -10.06
N ASP A 260 0.05 21.57 -10.23
CA ASP A 260 -0.87 22.45 -9.52
C ASP A 260 -2.26 22.28 -10.16
N ASP A 261 -3.12 21.49 -9.52
CA ASP A 261 -4.51 21.23 -9.95
C ASP A 261 -5.38 22.51 -9.84
N SER A 262 -4.75 23.66 -9.52
CA SER A 262 -5.39 24.96 -9.37
C SER A 262 -5.42 25.82 -10.64
N THR A 263 -4.90 25.36 -11.79
CA THR A 263 -5.04 26.06 -13.07
C THR A 263 -6.22 25.52 -13.87
N THR A 264 -7.43 25.59 -13.31
CA THR A 264 -8.62 25.71 -14.16
C THR A 264 -8.71 27.16 -14.63
N ASP A 265 -8.46 27.33 -15.90
CA ASP A 265 -8.86 28.41 -16.78
C ASP A 265 -9.75 29.51 -16.17
N ASP A 266 -9.11 30.65 -15.83
CA ASP A 266 -9.75 31.94 -15.89
C ASP A 266 -8.84 32.91 -16.67
N ALA A 267 -8.75 32.70 -17.96
CA ALA A 267 -8.22 33.71 -18.86
C ALA A 267 -9.15 33.82 -20.07
N GLU A 268 -9.74 34.98 -20.14
CA GLU A 268 -10.42 35.60 -21.28
C GLU A 268 -11.92 35.38 -21.44
N SER A 269 -12.70 36.22 -20.77
CA SER A 269 -13.67 37.03 -21.50
C SER A 269 -14.03 38.30 -20.69
N THR A 270 -13.23 39.29 -20.81
CA THR A 270 -13.65 40.69 -20.62
C THR A 270 -14.47 41.10 -21.84
N THR A 271 -15.72 41.47 -21.67
CA THR A 271 -16.28 42.67 -22.23
C THR A 271 -17.74 42.86 -21.79
N GLU A 272 -17.95 43.90 -21.00
CA GLU A 272 -19.11 44.78 -20.92
C GLU A 272 -20.52 44.14 -20.95
N LEU A 273 -21.26 44.25 -19.84
CA LEU A 273 -22.50 45.00 -19.84
C LEU A 273 -22.93 45.40 -18.41
N ARG A 274 -22.81 46.70 -18.18
CA ARG A 274 -23.32 47.45 -17.06
C ARG A 274 -24.82 47.55 -17.13
N SER A 275 -25.54 47.22 -16.08
CA SER A 275 -26.69 48.00 -15.59
C SER A 275 -27.43 47.35 -14.43
N GLU A 276 -27.39 48.03 -13.32
CA GLU A 276 -28.49 48.36 -12.43
C GLU A 276 -29.50 47.27 -12.00
N ARG A 277 -29.48 46.91 -10.71
CA ARG A 277 -30.61 47.20 -9.80
C ARG A 277 -30.27 46.97 -8.35
N GLU A 278 -30.49 48.05 -7.62
CA GLU A 278 -30.48 48.18 -6.18
C GLU A 278 -31.63 47.40 -5.54
N HIS A 279 -31.40 47.15 -4.28
CA HIS A 279 -32.30 47.15 -3.09
C HIS A 279 -32.48 45.83 -2.36
N ALA A 280 -31.93 45.89 -1.16
CA ALA A 280 -32.60 45.78 0.13
C ALA A 280 -32.70 44.38 0.80
N GLY A 281 -32.17 44.35 2.00
CA GLY A 281 -32.70 43.49 3.04
C GLY A 281 -31.67 42.93 4.02
N HIS A 282 -31.28 43.74 5.01
CA HIS A 282 -30.68 43.31 6.27
C HIS A 282 -31.54 42.29 6.98
N VAL A 283 -30.97 41.21 7.51
CA VAL A 283 -31.23 40.76 8.90
C VAL A 283 -30.01 40.03 9.45
N HIS A 284 -29.46 40.54 10.52
CA HIS A 284 -28.58 39.88 11.46
C HIS A 284 -29.29 38.73 12.18
N THR A 285 -28.60 37.62 12.40
CA THR A 285 -28.60 37.01 13.76
C THR A 285 -27.35 36.12 13.91
N ASP A 286 -26.61 36.47 14.98
CA ASP A 286 -25.60 35.62 15.62
C ASP A 286 -26.24 34.35 16.17
N HIS A 287 -25.54 33.19 16.19
CA HIS A 287 -25.09 32.49 17.37
C HIS A 287 -24.66 31.05 17.16
N HIS A 288 -23.49 30.80 17.74
CA HIS A 288 -23.03 29.61 18.47
C HIS A 288 -22.85 28.26 17.76
N GLY A 289 -21.62 27.79 17.98
CA GLY A 289 -21.13 26.49 17.68
C GLY A 289 -21.87 25.35 18.39
N GLY A 290 -21.75 24.19 17.77
CA GLY A 290 -22.21 22.91 18.30
C GLY A 290 -22.18 21.85 17.25
N ALA A 291 -21.32 20.87 17.46
CA ALA A 291 -21.40 19.49 16.99
C ALA A 291 -21.83 19.25 15.53
N ALA A 292 -20.88 18.85 14.71
CA ALA A 292 -21.13 18.14 13.46
C ALA A 292 -21.75 16.76 13.79
N GLY A 293 -23.07 16.68 13.73
CA GLY A 293 -23.82 15.45 13.91
C GLY A 293 -24.99 15.44 12.92
N LEU A 294 -25.01 14.43 12.06
CA LEU A 294 -26.20 13.86 11.41
C LEU A 294 -27.30 14.80 10.85
N GLU A 295 -26.95 15.98 10.37
CA GLU A 295 -27.92 16.81 9.64
C GLU A 295 -27.97 16.37 8.15
N GLY A 296 -29.00 15.59 7.79
CA GLY A 296 -29.31 15.22 6.42
C GLY A 296 -29.79 13.78 6.20
N VAL A 297 -30.00 13.00 7.24
CA VAL A 297 -30.57 11.66 7.10
C VAL A 297 -32.08 11.74 7.30
N ASP A 298 -32.83 11.28 6.30
CA ASP A 298 -34.29 11.21 6.34
C ASP A 298 -34.74 10.28 7.50
N PRO A 299 -35.56 10.76 8.45
CA PRO A 299 -36.05 9.92 9.55
C PRO A 299 -36.77 8.66 9.12
N GLN A 300 -37.39 8.65 7.94
CA GLN A 300 -38.04 7.47 7.38
C GLN A 300 -37.06 6.37 6.99
N PHE A 301 -35.84 6.73 6.61
CA PHE A 301 -34.78 5.77 6.26
C PHE A 301 -34.27 5.02 7.49
N LEU A 302 -34.25 5.65 8.65
CA LEU A 302 -33.81 5.03 9.92
C LEU A 302 -34.87 4.06 10.46
N ASP A 303 -36.15 4.36 10.29
CA ASP A 303 -37.26 3.51 10.70
C ASP A 303 -37.35 2.23 9.86
N GLU A 304 -37.06 2.30 8.56
CA GLU A 304 -36.96 1.13 7.65
C GLU A 304 -35.80 0.21 7.98
N MET A 305 -34.73 0.74 8.62
CA MET A 305 -33.55 -0.02 9.04
C MET A 305 -33.68 -0.61 10.45
N GLY A 306 -34.76 -0.30 11.19
CA GLY A 306 -35.01 -0.83 12.53
C GLY A 306 -34.06 -0.27 13.59
N ILE A 307 -33.57 0.94 13.41
CA ILE A 307 -32.67 1.62 14.37
C ILE A 307 -33.51 2.58 15.20
N GLU A 308 -33.80 2.22 16.45
CA GLU A 308 -34.48 3.11 17.40
C GLU A 308 -33.47 4.14 17.98
N PHE A 309 -33.90 5.40 18.08
CA PHE A 309 -33.07 6.53 18.55
C PHE A 309 -32.59 6.41 20.00
N ASP A 310 -33.18 5.52 20.79
CA ASP A 310 -32.85 5.31 22.19
C ASP A 310 -31.60 4.45 22.45
N ASP A 311 -31.03 3.86 21.39
CA ASP A 311 -29.81 3.02 21.48
C ASP A 311 -28.50 3.77 21.18
N LEU A 312 -28.57 5.08 20.93
CA LEU A 312 -27.41 5.93 20.71
C LEU A 312 -27.10 6.72 21.98
N ASP A 313 -26.45 6.07 22.96
CA ASP A 313 -25.77 6.77 24.06
C ASP A 313 -24.57 7.57 23.49
N LEU A 314 -24.72 8.90 23.45
CA LEU A 314 -23.69 9.90 23.17
C LEU A 314 -22.93 10.28 24.41
#